data_5f36a65087ccf97530f2bb9e56683891
#
_entry.id   5f36a65087ccf97530f2bb9e56683891
#
_cell.length_a   1.000
_cell.length_b   1.000
_cell.length_c   1.000
_cell.angle_alpha   90.00
_cell.angle_beta   90.00
_cell.angle_gamma   90.00
#
_symmetry.space_group_name_H-M   'P 1'
#
loop_
_entity.id
_entity.type
_entity.pdbx_description
1 polymer ?
#
loop_
_entity_poly.entity_id
_entity_poly.type
_entity_poly.pdbx_seq_one_letter_code
_entity_poly.pdbx_strand_id
1 'polypeptide(L)'
;MNQKALKSLEYYKIIDQLTEKASSQMGKDLCRHLLPSEDVYEIRHMQTQTRDALTRLFQKGNISFGSVKDVRGSLKRLEIGSSLGISELLAIAGLLENTNRVKAYSRNERGDAREDSLDGMFESLEPLTPLSAEIRRCIISQDEISDDASAGLMHVRRSMKVANDRIHTQLASLVNGSARNYLQDSVITMRNGRYCLPVKAEYRSQVQGMIHDQSSTGSTLFIEPMAVVKLNNDLRELGSKEKEEIEHILDTLSELA
;
A
#
# COMPACT_ATOMS: atom_id res chain seq x y z
N MET A 1 -26.53 32.19 -13.22
CA MET A 1 -27.34 31.68 -14.36
C MET A 1 -28.48 30.80 -13.88
N ASN A 2 -29.70 30.86 -14.50
CA ASN A 2 -30.87 30.10 -14.04
C ASN A 2 -30.78 28.64 -14.47
N GLN A 3 -31.12 27.67 -13.59
CA GLN A 3 -31.09 26.22 -13.88
C GLN A 3 -31.99 25.85 -15.10
N LYS A 4 -33.12 26.58 -15.30
CA LYS A 4 -33.97 26.34 -16.49
C LYS A 4 -33.23 26.67 -17.80
N ALA A 5 -32.42 27.73 -17.81
CA ALA A 5 -31.61 28.12 -18.97
C ALA A 5 -30.54 27.09 -19.25
N LEU A 6 -29.82 26.58 -18.23
CA LEU A 6 -28.83 25.52 -18.39
C LEU A 6 -29.44 24.25 -18.99
N LYS A 7 -30.65 23.87 -18.55
CA LYS A 7 -31.37 22.72 -19.07
C LYS A 7 -31.80 22.95 -20.53
N SER A 8 -32.35 24.12 -20.86
CA SER A 8 -32.78 24.45 -22.23
C SER A 8 -31.61 24.53 -23.21
N LEU A 9 -30.42 24.91 -22.74
CA LEU A 9 -29.19 24.99 -23.54
C LEU A 9 -28.43 23.64 -23.56
N GLU A 10 -28.96 22.61 -22.95
CA GLU A 10 -28.34 21.28 -22.84
C GLU A 10 -26.91 21.33 -22.25
N TYR A 11 -26.63 22.30 -21.35
CA TYR A 11 -25.30 22.54 -20.77
C TYR A 11 -24.70 21.29 -20.14
N TYR A 12 -25.53 20.46 -19.51
CA TYR A 12 -25.08 19.21 -18.86
C TYR A 12 -24.44 18.23 -19.84
N LYS A 13 -24.89 18.18 -21.10
CA LYS A 13 -24.26 17.34 -22.14
C LYS A 13 -22.83 17.78 -22.43
N ILE A 14 -22.58 19.10 -22.42
CA ILE A 14 -21.23 19.65 -22.61
C ILE A 14 -20.35 19.31 -21.42
N ILE A 15 -20.86 19.40 -20.20
CA ILE A 15 -20.15 19.02 -18.98
C ILE A 15 -19.84 17.54 -18.97
N ASP A 16 -20.77 16.68 -19.38
CA ASP A 16 -20.52 15.23 -19.49
C ASP A 16 -19.38 14.93 -20.47
N GLN A 17 -19.40 15.53 -21.66
CA GLN A 17 -18.33 15.41 -22.66
C GLN A 17 -16.96 15.91 -22.12
N LEU A 18 -16.97 17.04 -21.39
CA LEU A 18 -15.75 17.56 -20.76
C LEU A 18 -15.23 16.61 -19.67
N THR A 19 -16.13 16.08 -18.85
CA THR A 19 -15.80 15.13 -17.79
C THR A 19 -15.15 13.84 -18.34
N GLU A 20 -15.59 13.37 -19.50
CA GLU A 20 -14.99 12.21 -20.18
C GLU A 20 -13.54 12.47 -20.62
N LYS A 21 -13.17 13.73 -20.88
CA LYS A 21 -11.80 14.11 -21.26
C LYS A 21 -10.85 14.18 -20.05
N ALA A 22 -11.38 14.35 -18.84
CA ALA A 22 -10.56 14.38 -17.63
C ALA A 22 -10.04 12.99 -17.27
N SER A 23 -8.73 12.86 -17.07
CA SER A 23 -8.07 11.58 -16.76
C SER A 23 -8.05 11.23 -15.26
N SER A 24 -8.13 12.24 -14.37
CA SER A 24 -8.16 12.02 -12.93
C SER A 24 -9.57 12.16 -12.34
N GLN A 25 -9.85 11.47 -11.24
CA GLN A 25 -11.17 11.59 -10.56
C GLN A 25 -11.41 13.02 -10.07
N MET A 26 -10.39 13.66 -9.49
CA MET A 26 -10.49 15.06 -9.03
C MET A 26 -10.75 16.03 -10.20
N GLY A 27 -10.11 15.80 -11.36
CA GLY A 27 -10.39 16.57 -12.58
C GLY A 27 -11.82 16.37 -13.08
N LYS A 28 -12.35 15.15 -13.04
CA LYS A 28 -13.75 14.87 -13.37
C LYS A 28 -14.71 15.59 -12.43
N ASP A 29 -14.41 15.63 -11.14
CA ASP A 29 -15.25 16.32 -10.16
C ASP A 29 -15.22 17.84 -10.36
N LEU A 30 -14.06 18.42 -10.67
CA LEU A 30 -13.96 19.83 -11.06
C LEU A 30 -14.80 20.13 -12.31
N CYS A 31 -14.74 19.30 -13.34
CA CYS A 31 -15.55 19.47 -14.55
C CYS A 31 -17.05 19.44 -14.23
N ARG A 32 -17.52 18.51 -13.38
CA ARG A 32 -18.94 18.39 -13.01
C ARG A 32 -19.46 19.61 -12.24
N HIS A 33 -18.59 20.30 -11.50
CA HIS A 33 -18.95 21.47 -10.72
C HIS A 33 -18.74 22.78 -11.49
N LEU A 34 -18.25 22.73 -12.74
CA LEU A 34 -18.06 23.90 -13.56
C LEU A 34 -19.40 24.55 -13.90
N LEU A 35 -19.51 25.83 -13.62
CA LEU A 35 -20.67 26.64 -13.95
C LEU A 35 -20.25 27.81 -14.87
N PRO A 36 -21.17 28.31 -15.71
CA PRO A 36 -20.91 29.50 -16.49
C PRO A 36 -20.68 30.73 -15.60
N SER A 37 -19.59 31.43 -15.82
CA SER A 37 -19.32 32.73 -15.17
C SER A 37 -19.94 33.90 -15.93
N GLU A 38 -20.26 35.01 -15.22
CA GLU A 38 -20.69 36.28 -15.77
C GLU A 38 -19.57 37.35 -15.69
N ASP A 39 -18.44 37.00 -15.04
CA ASP A 39 -17.27 37.87 -14.96
C ASP A 39 -16.39 37.72 -16.21
N VAL A 40 -16.29 38.77 -16.99
CA VAL A 40 -15.53 38.81 -18.23
C VAL A 40 -14.02 38.60 -17.99
N TYR A 41 -13.49 39.06 -16.85
CA TYR A 41 -12.07 38.87 -16.54
C TYR A 41 -11.77 37.42 -16.20
N GLU A 42 -12.61 36.77 -15.40
CA GLU A 42 -12.52 35.37 -15.09
C GLU A 42 -12.62 34.50 -16.36
N ILE A 43 -13.62 34.77 -17.22
CA ILE A 43 -13.82 34.07 -18.47
C ILE A 43 -12.57 34.17 -19.36
N ARG A 44 -12.02 35.37 -19.54
CA ARG A 44 -10.81 35.60 -20.34
C ARG A 44 -9.61 34.87 -19.76
N HIS A 45 -9.46 34.88 -18.45
CA HIS A 45 -8.37 34.17 -17.77
C HIS A 45 -8.45 32.68 -18.01
N MET A 46 -9.60 32.03 -17.78
CA MET A 46 -9.79 30.60 -18.03
C MET A 46 -9.62 30.22 -19.50
N GLN A 47 -10.08 31.09 -20.45
CA GLN A 47 -9.84 30.86 -21.88
C GLN A 47 -8.36 30.95 -22.25
N THR A 48 -7.60 31.86 -21.62
CA THR A 48 -6.16 31.97 -21.81
C THR A 48 -5.45 30.72 -21.29
N GLN A 49 -5.78 30.25 -20.08
CA GLN A 49 -5.24 29.00 -19.53
C GLN A 49 -5.53 27.80 -20.44
N THR A 50 -6.75 27.69 -20.96
CA THR A 50 -7.13 26.61 -21.88
C THR A 50 -6.31 26.66 -23.19
N ARG A 51 -6.12 27.85 -23.76
CA ARG A 51 -5.29 28.03 -24.96
C ARG A 51 -3.82 27.67 -24.70
N ASP A 52 -3.27 28.11 -23.57
CA ASP A 52 -1.89 27.85 -23.20
C ASP A 52 -1.68 26.37 -22.91
N ALA A 53 -2.64 25.69 -22.24
CA ALA A 53 -2.64 24.25 -22.06
C ALA A 53 -2.62 23.48 -23.42
N LEU A 54 -3.47 23.91 -24.36
CA LEU A 54 -3.51 23.33 -25.70
C LEU A 54 -2.17 23.52 -26.43
N THR A 55 -1.58 24.69 -26.34
CA THR A 55 -0.26 25.00 -26.91
C THR A 55 0.82 24.09 -26.35
N ARG A 56 0.83 23.89 -25.00
CA ARG A 56 1.77 22.94 -24.35
C ARG A 56 1.58 21.51 -24.82
N LEU A 57 0.33 21.04 -24.96
CA LEU A 57 0.03 19.70 -25.47
C LEU A 57 0.56 19.49 -26.90
N PHE A 58 0.45 20.49 -27.76
CA PHE A 58 1.00 20.41 -29.11
C PHE A 58 2.55 20.42 -29.13
N GLN A 59 3.18 21.18 -28.24
CA GLN A 59 4.63 21.32 -28.23
C GLN A 59 5.34 20.17 -27.49
N LYS A 60 4.77 19.70 -26.36
CA LYS A 60 5.42 18.76 -25.44
C LYS A 60 4.72 17.39 -25.37
N GLY A 61 3.56 17.24 -26.04
CA GLY A 61 2.75 16.03 -25.95
C GLY A 61 1.90 15.95 -24.68
N ASN A 62 1.27 14.79 -24.49
CA ASN A 62 0.32 14.58 -23.41
C ASN A 62 0.99 14.41 -22.05
N ILE A 63 0.34 14.94 -21.03
CA ILE A 63 0.65 14.70 -19.63
C ILE A 63 -0.44 13.83 -18.99
N SER A 64 -0.06 12.86 -18.16
CA SER A 64 -1.00 11.96 -17.50
C SER A 64 -1.16 12.29 -16.02
N PHE A 65 -2.40 12.47 -15.60
CA PHE A 65 -2.80 12.61 -14.19
C PHE A 65 -3.58 11.37 -13.70
N GLY A 66 -3.65 10.29 -14.50
CA GLY A 66 -4.66 9.24 -14.42
C GLY A 66 -4.63 8.33 -13.19
N SER A 67 -3.50 8.22 -12.48
CA SER A 67 -3.37 7.29 -11.35
C SER A 67 -3.40 7.96 -9.97
N VAL A 68 -3.65 9.27 -9.93
CA VAL A 68 -3.65 10.03 -8.67
C VAL A 68 -4.92 9.73 -7.88
N LYS A 69 -4.74 9.22 -6.66
CA LYS A 69 -5.83 9.02 -5.70
C LYS A 69 -6.06 10.29 -4.87
N ASP A 70 -7.29 10.47 -4.42
CA ASP A 70 -7.61 11.56 -3.48
C ASP A 70 -7.07 11.22 -2.08
N VAL A 71 -6.12 12.01 -1.60
CA VAL A 71 -5.46 11.82 -0.30
C VAL A 71 -5.97 12.79 0.78
N ARG A 72 -6.97 13.64 0.48
CA ARG A 72 -7.49 14.64 1.43
C ARG A 72 -8.00 14.01 2.72
N GLY A 73 -8.58 12.80 2.65
CA GLY A 73 -9.01 12.05 3.82
C GLY A 73 -7.83 11.64 4.70
N SER A 74 -6.74 11.17 4.08
CA SER A 74 -5.51 10.80 4.78
C SER A 74 -4.84 12.00 5.43
N LEU A 75 -4.78 13.15 4.74
CA LEU A 75 -4.24 14.39 5.32
C LEU A 75 -5.00 14.84 6.56
N LYS A 76 -6.34 14.79 6.55
CA LYS A 76 -7.15 15.10 7.75
C LYS A 76 -6.87 14.16 8.92
N ARG A 77 -6.55 12.89 8.65
CA ARG A 77 -6.16 11.94 9.70
C ARG A 77 -4.79 12.27 10.27
N LEU A 78 -3.84 12.67 9.43
CA LEU A 78 -2.51 13.15 9.88
C LEU A 78 -2.63 14.41 10.75
N GLU A 79 -3.46 15.38 10.36
CA GLU A 79 -3.69 16.61 11.13
C GLU A 79 -4.18 16.36 12.56
N ILE A 80 -4.90 15.26 12.80
CA ILE A 80 -5.36 14.85 14.14
C ILE A 80 -4.42 13.82 14.81
N GLY A 81 -3.23 13.60 14.25
CA GLY A 81 -2.21 12.70 14.80
C GLY A 81 -2.52 11.21 14.64
N SER A 82 -3.34 10.82 13.66
CA SER A 82 -3.61 9.41 13.36
C SER A 82 -2.62 8.87 12.37
N SER A 83 -2.10 7.66 12.62
CA SER A 83 -1.24 6.95 11.68
C SER A 83 -2.02 6.48 10.46
N LEU A 84 -1.33 6.43 9.32
CA LEU A 84 -1.85 5.96 8.04
C LEU A 84 -1.47 4.49 7.79
N GLY A 85 -2.36 3.81 7.08
CA GLY A 85 -2.07 2.46 6.60
C GLY A 85 -1.22 2.44 5.32
N ILE A 86 -0.73 1.25 4.98
CA ILE A 86 0.10 1.01 3.78
C ILE A 86 -0.52 1.60 2.51
N SER A 87 -1.82 1.35 2.28
CA SER A 87 -2.51 1.81 1.07
C SER A 87 -2.62 3.34 0.98
N GLU A 88 -2.71 4.03 2.11
CA GLU A 88 -2.81 5.49 2.20
C GLU A 88 -1.44 6.13 1.94
N LEU A 89 -0.38 5.60 2.57
CA LEU A 89 1.00 6.04 2.33
C LEU A 89 1.42 5.83 0.87
N LEU A 90 1.09 4.68 0.28
CA LEU A 90 1.33 4.43 -1.15
C LEU A 90 0.55 5.39 -2.06
N ALA A 91 -0.66 5.82 -1.66
CA ALA A 91 -1.42 6.81 -2.40
C ALA A 91 -0.74 8.19 -2.35
N ILE A 92 -0.21 8.58 -1.18
CA ILE A 92 0.58 9.81 -1.01
C ILE A 92 1.86 9.74 -1.88
N ALA A 93 2.63 8.65 -1.80
CA ALA A 93 3.82 8.48 -2.63
C ALA A 93 3.49 8.59 -4.13
N GLY A 94 2.40 7.95 -4.58
CA GLY A 94 1.94 8.02 -5.97
C GLY A 94 1.54 9.44 -6.41
N LEU A 95 0.91 10.21 -5.52
CA LEU A 95 0.61 11.63 -5.76
C LEU A 95 1.90 12.45 -5.91
N LEU A 96 2.85 12.29 -5.00
CA LEU A 96 4.13 13.03 -5.03
C LEU A 96 4.98 12.67 -6.25
N GLU A 97 5.02 11.40 -6.65
CA GLU A 97 5.69 10.94 -7.86
C GLU A 97 5.03 11.53 -9.13
N ASN A 98 3.70 11.60 -9.15
CA ASN A 98 2.97 12.26 -10.24
C ASN A 98 3.27 13.76 -10.26
N THR A 99 3.26 14.43 -9.10
CA THR A 99 3.62 15.84 -8.95
C THR A 99 5.02 16.12 -9.50
N ASN A 100 5.99 15.25 -9.24
CA ASN A 100 7.35 15.38 -9.79
C ASN A 100 7.36 15.30 -11.33
N ARG A 101 6.60 14.36 -11.92
CA ARG A 101 6.45 14.25 -13.38
C ARG A 101 5.79 15.46 -13.99
N VAL A 102 4.75 15.97 -13.36
CA VAL A 102 4.01 17.17 -13.79
C VAL A 102 4.93 18.40 -13.71
N LYS A 103 5.68 18.56 -12.64
CA LYS A 103 6.65 19.66 -12.50
C LYS A 103 7.79 19.55 -13.51
N ALA A 104 8.28 18.35 -13.80
CA ALA A 104 9.28 18.12 -14.85
C ALA A 104 8.75 18.48 -16.25
N TYR A 105 7.47 18.15 -16.54
CA TYR A 105 6.81 18.53 -17.80
C TYR A 105 6.74 20.04 -18.00
N SER A 106 6.60 20.82 -16.93
CA SER A 106 6.55 22.30 -17.04
C SER A 106 7.90 22.89 -17.49
N ARG A 107 9.04 22.25 -17.15
CA ARG A 107 10.36 22.77 -17.46
C ARG A 107 10.58 22.87 -18.97
N ASN A 108 11.09 24.02 -19.39
CA ASN A 108 11.46 24.23 -20.78
C ASN A 108 12.91 23.82 -21.01
N GLU A 109 13.14 22.87 -21.91
CA GLU A 109 14.49 22.39 -22.28
C GLU A 109 15.27 23.42 -23.10
N ARG A 110 14.59 24.43 -23.66
CA ARG A 110 15.18 25.51 -24.46
C ARG A 110 14.82 26.84 -23.81
N GLY A 111 15.82 27.58 -23.41
CA GLY A 111 15.71 28.86 -22.68
C GLY A 111 14.94 30.01 -23.33
N ASP A 112 14.09 29.74 -24.31
CA ASP A 112 13.32 30.71 -25.12
C ASP A 112 11.80 30.63 -24.92
N ALA A 113 11.31 29.86 -23.94
CA ALA A 113 9.88 29.77 -23.73
C ALA A 113 9.38 30.99 -22.94
N ARG A 114 8.47 31.74 -23.54
CA ARG A 114 7.71 32.79 -22.86
C ARG A 114 6.92 32.18 -21.74
N GLU A 115 6.91 32.85 -20.59
CA GLU A 115 6.00 32.55 -19.49
C GLU A 115 4.57 32.55 -20.00
N ASP A 116 3.78 31.56 -19.57
CA ASP A 116 2.38 31.47 -19.89
C ASP A 116 1.49 31.44 -18.61
N SER A 117 0.18 31.46 -18.78
CA SER A 117 -0.76 31.56 -17.67
C SER A 117 -0.78 30.33 -16.73
N LEU A 118 -0.09 29.25 -17.07
CA LEU A 118 -0.04 28.01 -16.29
C LEU A 118 1.24 27.88 -15.44
N ASP A 119 2.26 28.71 -15.70
CA ASP A 119 3.56 28.61 -15.01
C ASP A 119 3.40 28.68 -13.50
N GLY A 120 2.62 29.63 -12.98
CA GLY A 120 2.36 29.72 -11.55
C GLY A 120 1.71 28.46 -10.93
N MET A 121 0.85 27.75 -11.70
CA MET A 121 0.28 26.49 -11.22
C MET A 121 1.34 25.39 -11.13
N PHE A 122 2.25 25.30 -12.09
CA PHE A 122 3.32 24.32 -12.07
C PHE A 122 4.39 24.65 -11.02
N GLU A 123 4.69 25.92 -10.80
CA GLU A 123 5.65 26.37 -9.80
C GLU A 123 5.19 26.08 -8.37
N SER A 124 3.89 26.20 -8.11
CA SER A 124 3.29 25.89 -6.81
C SER A 124 3.35 24.39 -6.44
N LEU A 125 3.68 23.51 -7.37
CA LEU A 125 3.79 22.09 -7.10
C LEU A 125 5.06 21.75 -6.33
N GLU A 126 4.91 21.07 -5.19
CA GLU A 126 6.03 20.58 -4.39
C GLU A 126 6.05 19.04 -4.37
N PRO A 127 6.99 18.39 -5.07
CA PRO A 127 6.99 16.95 -5.23
C PRO A 127 7.44 16.16 -4.00
N LEU A 128 8.01 16.82 -2.96
CA LEU A 128 8.49 16.20 -1.73
C LEU A 128 9.19 14.84 -2.00
N THR A 129 10.12 14.84 -2.96
CA THR A 129 10.81 13.62 -3.44
C THR A 129 11.43 12.79 -2.31
N PRO A 130 12.03 13.37 -1.25
CA PRO A 130 12.58 12.58 -0.14
C PRO A 130 11.50 11.75 0.56
N LEU A 131 10.29 12.31 0.77
CA LEU A 131 9.18 11.60 1.40
C LEU A 131 8.68 10.45 0.53
N SER A 132 8.43 10.71 -0.77
CA SER A 132 7.98 9.64 -1.67
C SER A 132 9.01 8.52 -1.80
N ALA A 133 10.30 8.84 -1.84
CA ALA A 133 11.39 7.87 -1.88
C ALA A 133 11.44 7.02 -0.59
N GLU A 134 11.27 7.64 0.58
CA GLU A 134 11.29 6.93 1.86
C GLU A 134 10.08 6.00 2.01
N ILE A 135 8.87 6.45 1.63
CA ILE A 135 7.70 5.59 1.60
C ILE A 135 7.95 4.37 0.70
N ARG A 136 8.50 4.57 -0.51
CA ARG A 136 8.80 3.48 -1.46
C ARG A 136 9.93 2.56 -1.00
N ARG A 137 10.90 3.07 -0.25
CA ARG A 137 11.95 2.26 0.36
C ARG A 137 11.38 1.30 1.40
N CYS A 138 10.46 1.79 2.22
CA CYS A 138 9.87 1.00 3.30
C CYS A 138 8.74 0.09 2.82
N ILE A 139 7.92 0.51 1.85
CA ILE A 139 6.71 -0.19 1.41
C ILE A 139 6.88 -0.65 -0.04
N ILE A 140 7.05 -1.96 -0.23
CA ILE A 140 7.23 -2.59 -1.55
C ILE A 140 5.88 -2.72 -2.28
N SER A 141 4.85 -3.20 -1.58
CA SER A 141 3.51 -3.42 -2.11
C SER A 141 2.43 -3.20 -1.03
N GLN A 142 1.16 -3.39 -1.39
CA GLN A 142 0.06 -3.29 -0.42
C GLN A 142 0.13 -4.32 0.71
N ASP A 143 0.81 -5.43 0.48
CA ASP A 143 0.89 -6.55 1.41
C ASP A 143 2.32 -6.77 1.94
N GLU A 144 3.28 -5.92 1.55
CA GLU A 144 4.69 -6.17 1.83
C GLU A 144 5.44 -4.90 2.26
N ILE A 145 6.00 -4.96 3.47
CA ILE A 145 6.97 -4.02 4.02
C ILE A 145 8.38 -4.58 3.80
N SER A 146 9.31 -3.75 3.33
CA SER A 146 10.70 -4.12 3.10
C SER A 146 11.40 -4.56 4.40
N ASP A 147 12.24 -5.57 4.32
CA ASP A 147 13.11 -5.94 5.45
C ASP A 147 14.04 -4.78 5.85
N ASP A 148 14.44 -3.98 4.87
CA ASP A 148 15.31 -2.82 5.08
C ASP A 148 14.56 -1.58 5.58
N ALA A 149 13.24 -1.68 5.85
CA ALA A 149 12.46 -0.55 6.36
C ALA A 149 12.95 -0.11 7.74
N SER A 150 13.31 -1.06 8.62
CA SER A 150 13.99 -0.77 9.88
C SER A 150 14.99 -1.87 10.26
N ALA A 151 15.98 -1.52 11.05
CA ALA A 151 16.92 -2.50 11.61
C ALA A 151 16.21 -3.50 12.56
N GLY A 152 15.15 -3.04 13.25
CA GLY A 152 14.32 -3.85 14.12
C GLY A 152 13.58 -4.93 13.35
N LEU A 153 12.88 -4.55 12.26
CA LEU A 153 12.14 -5.49 11.41
C LEU A 153 13.07 -6.53 10.79
N MET A 154 14.21 -6.10 10.26
CA MET A 154 15.23 -7.00 9.70
C MET A 154 15.70 -8.03 10.74
N HIS A 155 15.99 -7.58 11.96
CA HIS A 155 16.44 -8.46 13.04
C HIS A 155 15.36 -9.47 13.42
N VAL A 156 14.12 -9.02 13.59
CA VAL A 156 12.98 -9.87 13.93
C VAL A 156 12.74 -10.94 12.86
N ARG A 157 12.66 -10.56 11.59
CA ARG A 157 12.45 -11.50 10.47
C ARG A 157 13.58 -12.50 10.32
N ARG A 158 14.84 -12.06 10.51
CA ARG A 158 15.99 -12.98 10.54
C ARG A 158 15.89 -13.97 11.69
N SER A 159 15.47 -13.53 12.88
CA SER A 159 15.27 -14.39 14.04
C SER A 159 14.12 -15.39 13.81
N MET A 160 13.02 -14.96 13.18
CA MET A 160 11.91 -15.85 12.78
C MET A 160 12.39 -16.93 11.82
N LYS A 161 13.19 -16.58 10.81
CA LYS A 161 13.77 -17.56 9.87
C LYS A 161 14.62 -18.59 10.59
N VAL A 162 15.51 -18.15 11.48
CA VAL A 162 16.35 -19.08 12.29
C VAL A 162 15.50 -19.98 13.17
N ALA A 163 14.43 -19.47 13.81
CA ALA A 163 13.53 -20.27 14.61
C ALA A 163 12.78 -21.31 13.77
N ASN A 164 12.27 -20.92 12.60
CA ASN A 164 11.63 -21.81 11.64
C ASN A 164 12.57 -22.94 11.20
N ASP A 165 13.80 -22.61 10.79
CA ASP A 165 14.78 -23.59 10.34
C ASP A 165 15.12 -24.61 11.44
N ARG A 166 15.21 -24.15 12.70
CA ARG A 166 15.44 -25.03 13.87
C ARG A 166 14.24 -25.94 14.12
N ILE A 167 13.01 -25.43 14.03
CA ILE A 167 11.78 -26.24 14.18
C ILE A 167 11.77 -27.34 13.12
N HIS A 168 11.97 -26.97 11.85
CA HIS A 168 11.99 -27.94 10.75
C HIS A 168 13.08 -29.01 10.95
N THR A 169 14.28 -28.63 11.37
CA THR A 169 15.38 -29.56 11.63
C THR A 169 15.01 -30.55 12.75
N GLN A 170 14.45 -30.08 13.86
CA GLN A 170 14.06 -30.93 14.99
C GLN A 170 12.91 -31.86 14.62
N LEU A 171 11.89 -31.35 13.93
CA LEU A 171 10.74 -32.15 13.50
C LEU A 171 11.15 -33.19 12.45
N ALA A 172 12.02 -32.85 11.50
CA ALA A 172 12.55 -33.78 10.52
C ALA A 172 13.34 -34.92 11.19
N SER A 173 14.11 -34.62 12.24
CA SER A 173 14.78 -35.67 13.04
C SER A 173 13.80 -36.63 13.72
N LEU A 174 12.67 -36.10 14.26
CA LEU A 174 11.61 -36.94 14.85
C LEU A 174 10.89 -37.80 13.79
N VAL A 175 10.52 -37.18 12.65
CA VAL A 175 9.82 -37.85 11.54
C VAL A 175 10.63 -38.97 10.95
N ASN A 176 11.95 -38.80 10.77
CA ASN A 176 12.83 -39.79 10.22
C ASN A 176 13.40 -40.79 11.25
N GLY A 177 13.21 -40.50 12.53
CA GLY A 177 13.77 -41.27 13.64
C GLY A 177 12.69 -41.91 14.55
N SER A 178 12.69 -41.49 15.82
CA SER A 178 11.93 -42.16 16.89
C SER A 178 10.41 -42.12 16.71
N ALA A 179 9.86 -41.12 16.05
CA ALA A 179 8.42 -40.97 15.91
C ALA A 179 7.84 -41.62 14.65
N ARG A 180 8.67 -42.05 13.69
CA ARG A 180 8.27 -42.51 12.36
C ARG A 180 7.11 -43.52 12.35
N ASN A 181 7.16 -44.52 13.20
CA ASN A 181 6.16 -45.60 13.25
C ASN A 181 4.82 -45.15 13.87
N TYR A 182 4.82 -44.06 14.59
CA TYR A 182 3.67 -43.50 15.31
C TYR A 182 2.90 -42.47 14.51
N LEU A 183 3.51 -41.96 13.40
CA LEU A 183 2.90 -40.95 12.56
C LEU A 183 1.87 -41.54 11.61
N GLN A 184 0.81 -40.81 11.36
CA GLN A 184 -0.17 -41.11 10.31
C GLN A 184 0.43 -40.81 8.93
N ASP A 185 1.20 -39.70 8.85
CA ASP A 185 1.90 -39.25 7.67
C ASP A 185 3.23 -38.60 8.07
N SER A 186 4.26 -38.69 7.24
CA SER A 186 5.60 -38.14 7.48
C SER A 186 5.68 -36.65 7.09
N VAL A 187 4.60 -35.88 7.32
CA VAL A 187 4.49 -34.48 6.95
C VAL A 187 4.44 -33.57 8.20
N ILE A 188 5.24 -32.51 8.19
CA ILE A 188 5.14 -31.44 9.20
C ILE A 188 3.94 -30.58 8.83
N THR A 189 3.02 -30.37 9.77
CA THR A 189 1.80 -29.59 9.57
C THR A 189 1.76 -28.38 10.52
N MET A 190 0.97 -27.38 10.15
CA MET A 190 0.70 -26.26 11.04
C MET A 190 -0.75 -26.32 11.53
N ARG A 191 -0.96 -26.19 12.85
CA ARG A 191 -2.27 -26.11 13.48
C ARG A 191 -2.27 -24.98 14.51
N ASN A 192 -3.23 -24.09 14.42
CA ASN A 192 -3.36 -22.94 15.30
C ASN A 192 -2.06 -22.10 15.42
N GLY A 193 -1.34 -21.95 14.28
CA GLY A 193 -0.07 -21.20 14.23
C GLY A 193 1.11 -21.93 14.86
N ARG A 194 1.02 -23.25 15.08
CA ARG A 194 2.09 -24.08 15.66
C ARG A 194 2.45 -25.25 14.75
N TYR A 195 3.72 -25.56 14.67
CA TYR A 195 4.21 -26.72 13.94
C TYR A 195 3.94 -27.99 14.74
N CYS A 196 3.23 -28.92 14.12
CA CYS A 196 2.76 -30.16 14.69
C CYS A 196 3.10 -31.36 13.80
N LEU A 197 3.09 -32.57 14.40
CA LEU A 197 3.17 -33.85 13.70
C LEU A 197 1.82 -34.57 13.77
N PRO A 198 1.34 -35.18 12.66
CA PRO A 198 0.12 -35.99 12.64
C PRO A 198 0.41 -37.38 13.21
N VAL A 199 -0.01 -37.62 14.43
CA VAL A 199 0.20 -38.84 15.18
C VAL A 199 -1.07 -39.68 15.18
N LYS A 200 -0.97 -41.01 14.95
CA LYS A 200 -2.10 -41.93 15.09
C LYS A 200 -2.60 -41.90 16.54
N ALA A 201 -3.90 -41.84 16.75
CA ALA A 201 -4.51 -41.66 18.08
C ALA A 201 -4.07 -42.77 19.06
N GLU A 202 -3.89 -44.01 18.58
CA GLU A 202 -3.46 -45.16 19.36
C GLU A 202 -2.03 -45.04 19.94
N TYR A 203 -1.18 -44.19 19.29
CA TYR A 203 0.20 -43.92 19.73
C TYR A 203 0.37 -42.61 20.46
N ARG A 204 -0.73 -42.00 20.95
CA ARG A 204 -0.70 -40.72 21.68
C ARG A 204 0.34 -40.68 22.80
N SER A 205 0.48 -41.76 23.58
CA SER A 205 1.41 -41.86 24.70
C SER A 205 2.89 -41.96 24.31
N GLN A 206 3.17 -42.33 23.07
CA GLN A 206 4.53 -42.51 22.54
C GLN A 206 5.17 -41.21 22.04
N VAL A 207 4.36 -40.19 21.75
CA VAL A 207 4.84 -38.87 21.33
C VAL A 207 4.48 -37.85 22.38
N GLN A 208 5.49 -37.49 23.20
CA GLN A 208 5.30 -36.45 24.23
C GLN A 208 5.11 -35.09 23.61
N GLY A 209 4.00 -34.41 23.92
CA GLY A 209 3.70 -33.10 23.37
C GLY A 209 2.26 -32.64 23.68
N MET A 210 1.90 -31.50 23.16
CA MET A 210 0.57 -30.89 23.30
C MET A 210 -0.27 -31.18 22.05
N ILE A 211 -1.54 -31.58 22.26
CA ILE A 211 -2.51 -31.76 21.17
C ILE A 211 -3.10 -30.39 20.85
N HIS A 212 -3.01 -29.99 19.58
CA HIS A 212 -3.58 -28.73 19.09
C HIS A 212 -4.83 -28.94 18.24
N ASP A 213 -4.97 -30.13 17.65
CA ASP A 213 -6.11 -30.44 16.78
C ASP A 213 -6.24 -31.97 16.62
N GLN A 214 -7.38 -32.41 16.09
CA GLN A 214 -7.61 -33.81 15.70
C GLN A 214 -8.37 -33.89 14.37
N SER A 215 -8.19 -35.00 13.67
CA SER A 215 -8.96 -35.26 12.43
C SER A 215 -10.45 -35.43 12.74
N SER A 216 -11.32 -35.21 11.76
CA SER A 216 -12.78 -35.36 11.89
C SER A 216 -13.22 -36.74 12.37
N THR A 217 -12.44 -37.79 12.06
CA THR A 217 -12.68 -39.16 12.52
C THR A 217 -12.05 -39.46 13.89
N GLY A 218 -11.27 -38.55 14.44
CA GLY A 218 -10.54 -38.74 15.69
C GLY A 218 -9.33 -39.69 15.60
N SER A 219 -9.05 -40.26 14.43
CA SER A 219 -7.98 -41.24 14.23
C SER A 219 -6.56 -40.63 14.19
N THR A 220 -6.45 -39.32 13.97
CA THR A 220 -5.19 -38.59 13.90
C THR A 220 -5.20 -37.42 14.87
N LEU A 221 -4.16 -37.29 15.70
CA LEU A 221 -3.93 -36.19 16.59
C LEU A 221 -2.79 -35.33 16.05
N PHE A 222 -2.99 -34.00 16.00
CA PHE A 222 -1.93 -33.08 15.64
C PHE A 222 -1.22 -32.63 16.91
N ILE A 223 -0.04 -33.22 17.12
CA ILE A 223 0.73 -33.04 18.37
C ILE A 223 1.91 -32.11 18.08
N GLU A 224 2.05 -31.07 18.91
CA GLU A 224 3.26 -30.28 19.03
C GLU A 224 4.24 -31.02 19.94
N PRO A 225 5.34 -31.59 19.42
CA PRO A 225 6.29 -32.31 20.28
C PRO A 225 6.96 -31.38 21.28
N MET A 226 7.21 -31.89 22.51
CA MET A 226 7.87 -31.11 23.56
C MET A 226 9.19 -30.48 23.13
N ALA A 227 9.91 -31.15 22.22
CA ALA A 227 11.18 -30.66 21.66
C ALA A 227 11.06 -29.30 20.94
N VAL A 228 9.89 -28.97 20.38
CA VAL A 228 9.69 -27.72 19.60
C VAL A 228 8.76 -26.71 20.28
N VAL A 229 8.18 -27.02 21.45
CA VAL A 229 7.26 -26.12 22.17
C VAL A 229 7.89 -24.75 22.41
N LYS A 230 9.14 -24.73 22.91
CA LYS A 230 9.85 -23.47 23.16
C LYS A 230 10.03 -22.67 21.85
N LEU A 231 10.49 -23.32 20.79
CA LEU A 231 10.71 -22.67 19.48
C LEU A 231 9.42 -22.14 18.86
N ASN A 232 8.32 -22.87 18.99
CA ASN A 232 7.00 -22.39 18.54
C ASN A 232 6.53 -21.19 19.38
N ASN A 233 6.83 -21.14 20.70
CA ASN A 233 6.55 -19.98 21.53
C ASN A 233 7.40 -18.78 21.12
N ASP A 234 8.71 -18.98 20.90
CA ASP A 234 9.63 -17.95 20.45
C ASP A 234 9.18 -17.38 19.07
N LEU A 235 8.77 -18.25 18.16
CA LEU A 235 8.27 -17.85 16.84
C LEU A 235 6.98 -16.99 16.95
N ARG A 236 6.06 -17.35 17.85
CA ARG A 236 4.85 -16.59 18.08
C ARG A 236 5.15 -15.21 18.69
N GLU A 237 6.08 -15.14 19.63
CA GLU A 237 6.54 -13.88 20.22
C GLU A 237 7.19 -12.98 19.16
N LEU A 238 8.05 -13.55 18.31
CA LEU A 238 8.66 -12.83 17.21
C LEU A 238 7.61 -12.33 16.21
N GLY A 239 6.56 -13.08 15.93
CA GLY A 239 5.45 -12.64 15.09
C GLY A 239 4.66 -11.46 15.69
N SER A 240 4.58 -11.35 17.02
CA SER A 240 4.02 -10.16 17.69
C SER A 240 4.96 -8.96 17.55
N LYS A 241 6.27 -9.17 17.76
CA LYS A 241 7.28 -8.11 17.57
C LYS A 241 7.36 -7.62 16.12
N GLU A 242 7.16 -8.51 15.14
CA GLU A 242 7.10 -8.09 13.74
C GLU A 242 5.95 -7.11 13.48
N LYS A 243 4.78 -7.37 14.06
CA LYS A 243 3.63 -6.46 13.93
C LYS A 243 3.89 -5.11 14.59
N GLU A 244 4.47 -5.11 15.79
CA GLU A 244 4.84 -3.88 16.50
C GLU A 244 5.86 -3.05 15.71
N GLU A 245 6.86 -3.70 15.09
CA GLU A 245 7.84 -3.02 14.23
C GLU A 245 7.18 -2.43 12.97
N ILE A 246 6.26 -3.17 12.36
CA ILE A 246 5.51 -2.67 11.20
C ILE A 246 4.66 -1.45 11.57
N GLU A 247 3.95 -1.51 12.70
CA GLU A 247 3.17 -0.38 13.21
C GLU A 247 4.08 0.84 13.44
N HIS A 248 5.22 0.66 14.08
CA HIS A 248 6.18 1.73 14.31
C HIS A 248 6.73 2.35 13.00
N ILE A 249 6.99 1.52 11.98
CA ILE A 249 7.41 2.01 10.64
C ILE A 249 6.30 2.88 10.02
N LEU A 250 5.04 2.43 10.08
CA LEU A 250 3.91 3.18 9.53
C LEU A 250 3.67 4.50 10.29
N ASP A 251 3.85 4.49 11.62
CA ASP A 251 3.78 5.69 12.46
C ASP A 251 4.85 6.69 12.04
N THR A 252 6.11 6.24 11.93
CA THR A 252 7.24 7.09 11.52
C THR A 252 7.02 7.69 10.12
N LEU A 253 6.53 6.90 9.16
CA LEU A 253 6.21 7.40 7.82
C LEU A 253 5.03 8.39 7.84
N SER A 254 4.08 8.20 8.75
CA SER A 254 2.94 9.11 8.91
C SER A 254 3.36 10.43 9.54
N GLU A 255 4.32 10.43 10.45
CA GLU A 255 4.89 11.66 11.03
C GLU A 255 5.70 12.49 10.01
N LEU A 256 6.26 11.83 9.00
CA LEU A 256 6.99 12.49 7.91
C LEU A 256 6.06 13.05 6.82
N ALA A 257 4.83 12.56 6.74
CA ALA A 257 3.88 12.88 5.68
C ALA A 257 2.99 14.06 6.03
#